data_c7c823d9de2923d01fea25a73ef8552f
#
_entry.id   c7c823d9de2923d01fea25a73ef8552f
#
_cell.length_a   1.000
_cell.length_b   1.000
_cell.length_c   1.000
_cell.angle_alpha   90.00
_cell.angle_beta   90.00
_cell.angle_gamma   90.00
#
_symmetry.space_group_name_H-M   'P 1'
#
loop_
_entity.id
_entity.type
_entity.pdbx_description
1 polymer ?
#
loop_
_entity_poly.entity_id
_entity_poly.type
_entity_poly.pdbx_seq_one_letter_code
_entity_poly.pdbx_strand_id
1 'polypeptide(L)'
;VAEALARGATLSQMFLGDPQSYKGPVVEYAGGAPALRAAAEAAGVDLYVHAPYPINVASTNNRIRIPGRKLLQQHLNAAAEIGAKGVVVHGGHLGKDEDATVGFDNWRKCVDGLDLPVPLLIENTAGGDNAMARRLEAIARLWDAIGEASGGEQVGFCLDTCHAHAGGNDL
;
A
#
# COMPACT_ATOMS: atom_id res chain seq x y z
N VAL A 1 5.35 -0.78 -19.02
CA VAL A 1 4.37 -1.13 -20.09
C VAL A 1 4.97 -2.13 -21.05
N ALA A 2 6.10 -1.83 -21.72
CA ALA A 2 6.70 -2.74 -22.73
C ALA A 2 6.98 -4.15 -22.19
N GLU A 3 7.52 -4.25 -20.97
CA GLU A 3 7.79 -5.55 -20.32
C GLU A 3 6.50 -6.31 -19.99
N ALA A 4 5.44 -5.64 -19.57
CA ALA A 4 4.15 -6.27 -19.34
C ALA A 4 3.59 -6.87 -20.64
N LEU A 5 3.63 -6.11 -21.72
CA LEU A 5 3.20 -6.60 -23.05
C LEU A 5 4.03 -7.78 -23.53
N ALA A 6 5.36 -7.73 -23.36
CA ALA A 6 6.26 -8.83 -23.77
C ALA A 6 5.96 -10.15 -23.02
N ARG A 7 5.38 -10.06 -21.83
CA ARG A 7 4.95 -11.20 -21.00
C ARG A 7 3.47 -11.56 -21.17
N GLY A 8 2.74 -10.86 -22.03
CA GLY A 8 1.30 -11.03 -22.18
C GLY A 8 0.48 -10.63 -20.95
N ALA A 9 1.03 -9.76 -20.10
CA ALA A 9 0.37 -9.29 -18.89
C ALA A 9 -0.52 -8.08 -19.20
N THR A 10 -1.70 -8.06 -18.59
CA THR A 10 -2.66 -6.95 -18.64
C THR A 10 -2.58 -6.05 -17.42
N LEU A 11 -1.69 -6.36 -16.47
CA LEU A 11 -1.48 -5.64 -15.22
C LEU A 11 0.01 -5.57 -14.89
N SER A 12 0.44 -4.47 -14.30
CA SER A 12 1.80 -4.29 -13.78
C SER A 12 1.77 -3.58 -12.43
N GLN A 13 2.44 -4.16 -11.44
CA GLN A 13 2.75 -3.49 -10.18
C GLN A 13 4.17 -2.98 -10.21
N MET A 14 4.40 -1.74 -9.74
CA MET A 14 5.70 -1.08 -9.78
C MET A 14 5.94 -0.21 -8.56
N PHE A 15 7.20 0.07 -8.29
CA PHE A 15 7.60 1.14 -7.38
C PHE A 15 7.82 2.44 -8.15
N LEU A 16 7.49 3.56 -7.52
CA LEU A 16 7.85 4.90 -8.00
C LEU A 16 9.09 5.39 -7.25
N GLY A 17 10.26 4.89 -7.63
CA GLY A 17 11.56 5.17 -7.01
C GLY A 17 12.11 4.00 -6.18
N ASP A 18 13.05 4.30 -5.29
CA ASP A 18 13.70 3.30 -4.43
C ASP A 18 12.74 2.77 -3.35
N PRO A 19 12.41 1.45 -3.37
CA PRO A 19 11.46 0.87 -2.42
C PRO A 19 11.97 0.84 -0.96
N GLN A 20 13.24 1.09 -0.70
CA GLN A 20 13.82 1.10 0.64
C GLN A 20 14.02 2.51 1.20
N SER A 21 13.57 3.54 0.51
CA SER A 21 13.82 4.94 0.84
C SER A 21 12.56 5.67 1.35
N TYR A 22 12.77 6.68 2.21
CA TYR A 22 11.77 7.69 2.56
C TYR A 22 11.72 8.87 1.57
N LYS A 23 12.43 8.77 0.43
CA LYS A 23 12.31 9.78 -0.64
C LYS A 23 10.94 9.69 -1.29
N GLY A 24 10.42 10.83 -1.74
CA GLY A 24 9.15 10.90 -2.46
C GLY A 24 9.18 10.11 -3.78
N PRO A 25 8.00 9.85 -4.36
CA PRO A 25 7.89 9.11 -5.61
C PRO A 25 8.55 9.83 -6.78
N VAL A 26 9.16 9.05 -7.68
CA VAL A 26 9.75 9.54 -8.92
C VAL A 26 9.22 8.69 -10.07
N VAL A 27 8.67 9.34 -11.09
CA VAL A 27 8.24 8.67 -12.32
C VAL A 27 9.38 8.71 -13.33
N GLU A 28 10.18 7.65 -13.36
CA GLU A 28 11.30 7.47 -14.30
C GLU A 28 10.79 6.95 -15.67
N TYR A 29 10.03 7.76 -16.36
CA TYR A 29 9.51 7.43 -17.69
C TYR A 29 9.75 8.62 -18.64
N ALA A 30 10.16 8.34 -19.87
CA ALA A 30 10.38 9.38 -20.87
C ALA A 30 9.07 10.15 -21.14
N GLY A 31 9.05 11.43 -20.83
CA GLY A 31 7.85 12.28 -20.88
C GLY A 31 7.03 12.29 -19.58
N GLY A 32 7.54 11.63 -18.48
CA GLY A 32 6.95 11.69 -17.15
C GLY A 32 5.62 10.96 -17.00
N ALA A 33 4.87 11.33 -15.95
CA ALA A 33 3.60 10.70 -15.59
C ALA A 33 2.54 10.73 -16.73
N PRO A 34 2.32 11.83 -17.45
CA PRO A 34 1.34 11.84 -18.53
C PRO A 34 1.67 10.86 -19.66
N ALA A 35 2.95 10.72 -20.01
CA ALA A 35 3.38 9.81 -21.07
C ALA A 35 3.26 8.34 -20.62
N LEU A 36 3.59 8.02 -19.37
CA LEU A 36 3.40 6.68 -18.80
C LEU A 36 1.93 6.29 -18.80
N ARG A 37 1.05 7.19 -18.35
CA ARG A 37 -0.40 7.00 -18.34
C ARG A 37 -0.92 6.70 -19.75
N ALA A 38 -0.61 7.56 -20.73
CA ALA A 38 -1.05 7.38 -22.11
C ALA A 38 -0.55 6.07 -22.72
N ALA A 39 0.70 5.67 -22.43
CA ALA A 39 1.28 4.42 -22.90
C ALA A 39 0.59 3.19 -22.28
N ALA A 40 0.24 3.23 -21.00
CA ALA A 40 -0.47 2.16 -20.31
C ALA A 40 -1.91 2.01 -20.83
N GLU A 41 -2.63 3.13 -20.98
CA GLU A 41 -3.98 3.17 -21.55
C GLU A 41 -4.02 2.61 -22.97
N ALA A 42 -3.10 3.07 -23.85
CA ALA A 42 -3.02 2.60 -25.22
C ALA A 42 -2.67 1.11 -25.33
N ALA A 43 -1.95 0.57 -24.35
CA ALA A 43 -1.55 -0.84 -24.29
C ALA A 43 -2.58 -1.74 -23.62
N GLY A 44 -3.62 -1.18 -22.97
CA GLY A 44 -4.57 -1.95 -22.15
C GLY A 44 -3.92 -2.59 -20.92
N VAL A 45 -2.89 -1.94 -20.33
CA VAL A 45 -2.18 -2.44 -19.15
C VAL A 45 -2.58 -1.60 -17.93
N ASP A 46 -3.22 -2.21 -16.96
CA ASP A 46 -3.52 -1.59 -15.68
C ASP A 46 -2.26 -1.44 -14.84
N LEU A 47 -2.07 -0.25 -14.24
CA LEU A 47 -0.95 0.04 -13.36
C LEU A 47 -1.38 0.01 -11.91
N TYR A 48 -0.53 -0.57 -11.05
CA TYR A 48 -0.62 -0.48 -9.60
C TYR A 48 0.72 -0.01 -9.05
N VAL A 49 0.69 0.81 -8.01
CA VAL A 49 1.90 1.30 -7.34
C VAL A 49 2.06 0.58 -6.01
N HIS A 50 3.24 0.01 -5.76
CA HIS A 50 3.57 -0.47 -4.43
C HIS A 50 4.28 0.64 -3.64
N ALA A 51 3.80 0.93 -2.46
CA ALA A 51 4.40 1.92 -1.56
C ALA A 51 5.74 1.41 -1.00
N PRO A 52 6.70 2.30 -0.68
CA PRO A 52 7.99 1.90 -0.13
C PRO A 52 7.88 1.10 1.18
N TYR A 53 8.73 0.10 1.33
CA TYR A 53 8.75 -0.80 2.49
C TYR A 53 8.90 -0.13 3.87
N PRO A 54 9.64 1.01 4.01
CA PRO A 54 9.75 1.67 5.32
C PRO A 54 8.46 2.27 5.85
N ILE A 55 7.41 2.37 5.04
CA ILE A 55 6.11 2.89 5.50
C ILE A 55 5.51 1.94 6.53
N ASN A 56 5.33 2.43 7.75
CA ASN A 56 4.65 1.72 8.82
C ASN A 56 3.71 2.68 9.55
N VAL A 57 2.48 2.77 9.06
CA VAL A 57 1.45 3.67 9.63
C VAL A 57 0.85 3.15 10.92
N ALA A 58 1.03 1.87 11.23
CA ALA A 58 0.60 1.28 12.50
C ALA A 58 1.48 1.71 13.69
N SER A 59 2.75 2.05 13.43
CA SER A 59 3.76 2.30 14.46
C SER A 59 3.30 3.27 15.56
N THR A 60 3.61 2.95 16.82
CA THR A 60 3.46 3.88 17.97
C THR A 60 4.48 5.01 17.94
N ASN A 61 5.60 4.81 17.24
CA ASN A 61 6.65 5.82 17.11
C ASN A 61 6.26 6.90 16.07
N ASN A 62 6.01 8.12 16.55
CA ASN A 62 5.66 9.26 15.71
C ASN A 62 6.73 9.62 14.66
N ARG A 63 8.02 9.28 14.91
CA ARG A 63 9.11 9.52 13.96
C ARG A 63 9.08 8.55 12.77
N ILE A 64 8.34 7.46 12.88
CA ILE A 64 8.09 6.49 11.81
C ILE A 64 6.71 6.76 11.19
N ARG A 65 5.67 6.81 12.03
CA ARG A 65 4.27 6.92 11.59
C ARG A 65 3.98 8.19 10.81
N ILE A 66 4.40 9.36 11.32
CA ILE A 66 4.06 10.64 10.68
C ILE A 66 4.74 10.79 9.31
N PRO A 67 6.06 10.56 9.15
CA PRO A 67 6.68 10.54 7.83
C PRO A 67 6.09 9.48 6.92
N GLY A 68 5.77 8.29 7.44
CA GLY A 68 5.14 7.21 6.69
C GLY A 68 3.80 7.63 6.06
N ARG A 69 2.91 8.27 6.83
CA ARG A 69 1.63 8.81 6.33
C ARG A 69 1.82 9.85 5.24
N LYS A 70 2.78 10.75 5.42
CA LYS A 70 3.09 11.78 4.41
C LYS A 70 3.60 11.17 3.12
N LEU A 71 4.49 10.17 3.23
CA LEU A 71 5.03 9.47 2.08
C LEU A 71 3.94 8.65 1.35
N LEU A 72 3.05 8.01 2.10
CA LEU A 72 1.90 7.29 1.53
C LEU A 72 1.00 8.24 0.73
N GLN A 73 0.67 9.43 1.26
CA GLN A 73 -0.10 10.43 0.52
C GLN A 73 0.59 10.86 -0.77
N GLN A 74 1.91 11.04 -0.75
CA GLN A 74 2.66 11.39 -1.95
C GLN A 74 2.56 10.30 -3.03
N HIS A 75 2.61 9.01 -2.62
CA HIS A 75 2.45 7.88 -3.55
C HIS A 75 1.03 7.76 -4.09
N LEU A 76 0.00 8.04 -3.28
CA LEU A 76 -1.39 8.09 -3.74
C LEU A 76 -1.59 9.17 -4.81
N ASN A 77 -1.03 10.36 -4.60
CA ASN A 77 -1.11 11.45 -5.57
C ASN A 77 -0.37 11.11 -6.87
N ALA A 78 0.85 10.59 -6.77
CA ALA A 78 1.63 10.20 -7.95
C ALA A 78 0.99 9.01 -8.70
N ALA A 79 0.35 8.07 -7.99
CA ALA A 79 -0.41 6.99 -8.59
C ALA A 79 -1.60 7.52 -9.40
N ALA A 80 -2.31 8.53 -8.89
CA ALA A 80 -3.40 9.19 -9.63
C ALA A 80 -2.88 9.89 -10.90
N GLU A 81 -1.71 10.53 -10.84
CA GLU A 81 -1.11 11.20 -12.01
C GLU A 81 -0.79 10.22 -13.14
N ILE A 82 -0.29 9.02 -12.83
CA ILE A 82 -0.01 7.98 -13.83
C ILE A 82 -1.25 7.14 -14.21
N GLY A 83 -2.43 7.44 -13.64
CA GLY A 83 -3.66 6.68 -13.90
C GLY A 83 -3.65 5.27 -13.31
N ALA A 84 -2.91 5.04 -12.23
CA ALA A 84 -2.89 3.75 -11.54
C ALA A 84 -4.25 3.40 -10.93
N LYS A 85 -4.56 2.12 -10.82
CA LYS A 85 -5.81 1.58 -10.29
C LYS A 85 -5.81 1.46 -8.76
N GLY A 86 -4.65 1.63 -8.13
CA GLY A 86 -4.51 1.63 -6.68
C GLY A 86 -3.07 1.69 -6.21
N VAL A 87 -2.90 1.94 -4.91
CA VAL A 87 -1.62 1.89 -4.20
C VAL A 87 -1.64 0.74 -3.20
N VAL A 88 -0.71 -0.20 -3.34
CA VAL A 88 -0.51 -1.31 -2.41
C VAL A 88 0.44 -0.87 -1.30
N VAL A 89 0.11 -1.18 -0.06
CA VAL A 89 0.94 -0.91 1.11
C VAL A 89 0.85 -2.03 2.13
N HIS A 90 1.97 -2.40 2.72
CA HIS A 90 1.99 -3.40 3.80
C HIS A 90 1.18 -2.94 5.01
N GLY A 91 0.49 -3.85 5.70
CA GLY A 91 -0.29 -3.56 6.89
C GLY A 91 0.51 -3.00 8.07
N GLY A 92 1.84 -3.09 8.02
CA GLY A 92 2.71 -2.60 9.08
C GLY A 92 2.68 -3.47 10.33
N HIS A 93 3.44 -3.05 11.34
CA HIS A 93 3.63 -3.82 12.57
C HIS A 93 3.93 -2.93 13.78
N LEU A 94 3.78 -3.50 14.94
CA LEU A 94 4.16 -2.95 16.23
C LEU A 94 5.31 -3.77 16.83
N GLY A 95 5.95 -3.22 17.88
CA GLY A 95 6.87 -4.00 18.72
C GLY A 95 6.15 -5.12 19.47
N LYS A 96 6.91 -6.16 19.88
CA LYS A 96 6.36 -7.37 20.50
C LYS A 96 5.47 -7.10 21.73
N ASP A 97 5.85 -6.13 22.55
CA ASP A 97 5.17 -5.82 23.83
C ASP A 97 4.21 -4.63 23.70
N GLU A 98 3.96 -4.13 22.48
CA GLU A 98 3.05 -3.02 22.24
C GLU A 98 1.61 -3.52 22.06
N ASP A 99 0.64 -2.72 22.50
CA ASP A 99 -0.78 -3.04 22.36
C ASP A 99 -1.23 -2.92 20.90
N ALA A 100 -1.66 -4.03 20.32
CA ALA A 100 -2.13 -4.11 18.94
C ALA A 100 -3.31 -3.15 18.65
N THR A 101 -4.12 -2.80 19.65
CA THR A 101 -5.26 -1.87 19.46
C THR A 101 -4.80 -0.51 19.01
N VAL A 102 -3.61 -0.06 19.45
CA VAL A 102 -3.01 1.21 19.03
C VAL A 102 -2.67 1.19 17.53
N GLY A 103 -2.20 0.05 17.01
CA GLY A 103 -1.89 -0.09 15.59
C GLY A 103 -3.14 -0.01 14.71
N PHE A 104 -4.23 -0.64 15.11
CA PHE A 104 -5.51 -0.56 14.40
C PHE A 104 -6.09 0.84 14.43
N ASP A 105 -6.07 1.53 15.58
CA ASP A 105 -6.51 2.93 15.70
C ASP A 105 -5.61 3.88 14.87
N ASN A 106 -4.30 3.61 14.80
CA ASN A 106 -3.40 4.35 13.94
C ASN A 106 -3.75 4.20 12.45
N TRP A 107 -4.19 3.01 12.02
CA TRP A 107 -4.69 2.79 10.67
C TRP A 107 -5.99 3.56 10.42
N ARG A 108 -6.98 3.47 11.33
CA ARG A 108 -8.21 4.25 11.24
C ARG A 108 -7.91 5.75 11.07
N LYS A 109 -7.08 6.32 11.98
CA LYS A 109 -6.63 7.71 11.91
C LYS A 109 -5.82 8.05 10.66
N CYS A 110 -5.14 7.07 10.07
CA CYS A 110 -4.43 7.27 8.81
C CYS A 110 -5.43 7.44 7.67
N VAL A 111 -6.40 6.54 7.57
CA VAL A 111 -7.44 6.58 6.52
C VAL A 111 -8.29 7.83 6.65
N ASP A 112 -8.70 8.21 7.88
CA ASP A 112 -9.43 9.46 8.14
C ASP A 112 -8.72 10.73 7.60
N GLY A 113 -7.39 10.70 7.58
CA GLY A 113 -6.57 11.86 7.21
C GLY A 113 -5.97 11.82 5.81
N LEU A 114 -6.19 10.74 5.04
CA LEU A 114 -5.72 10.62 3.67
C LEU A 114 -6.76 11.15 2.67
N ASP A 115 -6.24 11.84 1.66
CA ASP A 115 -6.97 12.00 0.41
C ASP A 115 -6.71 10.76 -0.45
N LEU A 116 -7.76 10.11 -0.92
CA LEU A 116 -7.72 8.84 -1.64
C LEU A 116 -8.14 9.03 -3.11
N PRO A 117 -7.30 9.68 -3.95
CA PRO A 117 -7.60 9.89 -5.36
C PRO A 117 -7.60 8.59 -6.17
N VAL A 118 -7.01 7.52 -5.60
CA VAL A 118 -7.07 6.14 -6.07
C VAL A 118 -7.26 5.21 -4.87
N PRO A 119 -7.79 3.98 -5.05
CA PRO A 119 -7.94 3.01 -3.97
C PRO A 119 -6.63 2.72 -3.23
N LEU A 120 -6.69 2.63 -1.91
CA LEU A 120 -5.62 2.15 -1.06
C LEU A 120 -5.80 0.65 -0.81
N LEU A 121 -4.80 -0.17 -1.13
CA LEU A 121 -4.85 -1.62 -1.02
C LEU A 121 -3.88 -2.07 0.08
N ILE A 122 -4.40 -2.57 1.20
CA ILE A 122 -3.56 -3.07 2.29
C ILE A 122 -3.21 -4.52 2.01
N GLU A 123 -1.90 -4.79 1.97
CA GLU A 123 -1.35 -6.11 1.70
C GLU A 123 -1.08 -6.87 3.01
N ASN A 124 -1.42 -8.16 3.00
CA ASN A 124 -1.02 -9.07 4.06
C ASN A 124 0.51 -9.27 4.07
N THR A 125 1.07 -9.53 5.26
CA THR A 125 2.51 -9.63 5.48
C THR A 125 2.90 -10.96 6.12
N ALA A 126 4.12 -11.43 5.86
CA ALA A 126 4.63 -12.68 6.40
C ALA A 126 5.20 -12.57 7.81
N GLY A 127 5.74 -11.42 8.20
CA GLY A 127 6.55 -11.24 9.39
C GLY A 127 5.91 -10.41 10.50
N GLY A 128 6.52 -10.52 11.70
CA GLY A 128 6.14 -9.75 12.88
C GLY A 128 5.01 -10.38 13.70
N ASP A 129 5.21 -10.52 15.03
CA ASP A 129 4.18 -11.08 15.91
C ASP A 129 2.98 -10.15 16.07
N ASN A 130 3.21 -8.84 16.06
CA ASN A 130 2.20 -7.78 16.11
C ASN A 130 2.05 -7.08 14.74
N ALA A 131 2.11 -7.84 13.64
CA ALA A 131 1.80 -7.32 12.31
C ALA A 131 0.29 -7.21 12.12
N MET A 132 -0.17 -6.05 11.63
CA MET A 132 -1.59 -5.73 11.53
C MET A 132 -2.33 -6.58 10.48
N ALA A 133 -1.62 -7.09 9.47
CA ALA A 133 -2.20 -7.85 8.37
C ALA A 133 -1.51 -9.20 8.13
N ARG A 134 -1.01 -9.87 9.18
CA ARG A 134 -0.37 -11.20 9.06
C ARG A 134 -1.35 -12.35 9.22
N ARG A 135 -2.15 -12.34 10.28
CA ARG A 135 -3.12 -13.38 10.62
C ARG A 135 -4.53 -12.96 10.27
N LEU A 136 -5.38 -13.90 9.91
CA LEU A 136 -6.77 -13.61 9.53
C LEU A 136 -7.53 -12.84 10.61
N GLU A 137 -7.30 -13.16 11.89
CA GLU A 137 -7.92 -12.48 13.02
C GLU A 137 -7.44 -11.02 13.14
N ALA A 138 -6.16 -10.76 12.85
CA ALA A 138 -5.62 -9.39 12.83
C ALA A 138 -6.16 -8.59 11.63
N ILE A 139 -6.28 -9.24 10.47
CA ILE A 139 -6.89 -8.65 9.28
C ILE A 139 -8.35 -8.27 9.56
N ALA A 140 -9.14 -9.14 10.18
CA ALA A 140 -10.52 -8.84 10.54
C ALA A 140 -10.61 -7.59 11.43
N ARG A 141 -9.81 -7.52 12.51
CA ARG A 141 -9.75 -6.35 13.39
C ARG A 141 -9.27 -5.07 12.69
N LEU A 142 -8.35 -5.21 11.74
CA LEU A 142 -7.91 -4.07 10.91
C LEU A 142 -9.07 -3.54 10.08
N TRP A 143 -9.86 -4.43 9.48
CA TRP A 143 -11.02 -4.04 8.68
C TRP A 143 -12.15 -3.43 9.52
N ASP A 144 -12.39 -3.95 10.73
CA ASP A 144 -13.33 -3.34 11.67
C ASP A 144 -12.92 -1.87 11.96
N ALA A 145 -11.63 -1.64 12.27
CA ALA A 145 -11.13 -0.29 12.53
C ALA A 145 -11.20 0.63 11.30
N ILE A 146 -10.87 0.13 10.11
CA ILE A 146 -10.93 0.90 8.85
C ILE A 146 -12.39 1.22 8.48
N GLY A 147 -13.33 0.31 8.75
CA GLY A 147 -14.76 0.52 8.50
C GLY A 147 -15.35 1.69 9.30
N GLU A 148 -14.72 2.10 10.40
CA GLU A 148 -15.09 3.28 11.17
C GLU A 148 -14.47 4.60 10.64
N ALA A 149 -13.54 4.51 9.67
CA ALA A 149 -12.87 5.67 9.11
C ALA A 149 -13.67 6.30 7.97
N SER A 150 -13.58 7.63 7.86
CA SER A 150 -14.03 8.35 6.66
C SER A 150 -13.16 7.92 5.47
N GLY A 151 -13.76 7.46 4.38
CA GLY A 151 -13.03 6.93 3.22
C GLY A 151 -12.64 5.44 3.34
N GLY A 152 -13.06 4.76 4.40
CA GLY A 152 -12.82 3.32 4.57
C GLY A 152 -13.34 2.48 3.41
N GLU A 153 -14.39 2.93 2.73
CA GLU A 153 -14.97 2.29 1.54
C GLU A 153 -14.03 2.30 0.30
N GLN A 154 -12.99 3.14 0.31
CA GLN A 154 -11.96 3.21 -0.74
C GLN A 154 -10.73 2.38 -0.40
N VAL A 155 -10.75 1.67 0.74
CA VAL A 155 -9.66 0.78 1.16
C VAL A 155 -10.00 -0.65 0.77
N GLY A 156 -9.12 -1.28 0.02
CA GLY A 156 -9.23 -2.67 -0.40
C GLY A 156 -8.12 -3.55 0.16
N PHE A 157 -8.19 -4.84 -0.14
CA PHE A 157 -7.22 -5.84 0.28
C PHE A 157 -6.39 -6.33 -0.91
N CYS A 158 -5.07 -6.41 -0.73
CA CYS A 158 -4.15 -7.07 -1.65
C CYS A 158 -3.70 -8.38 -1.03
N LEU A 159 -4.06 -9.51 -1.64
CA LEU A 159 -3.62 -10.83 -1.20
C LEU A 159 -2.28 -11.20 -1.85
N ASP A 160 -1.23 -11.27 -1.04
CA ASP A 160 0.01 -11.96 -1.38
C ASP A 160 -0.03 -13.38 -0.82
N THR A 161 -0.09 -14.37 -1.71
CA THR A 161 -0.18 -15.80 -1.34
C THR A 161 1.10 -16.33 -0.73
N CYS A 162 2.27 -15.77 -1.11
CA CYS A 162 3.56 -16.09 -0.51
C CYS A 162 3.60 -15.60 0.95
N HIS A 163 3.19 -14.36 1.17
CA HIS A 163 3.09 -13.80 2.53
C HIS A 163 2.04 -14.54 3.38
N ALA A 164 0.91 -14.92 2.82
CA ALA A 164 -0.11 -15.68 3.54
C ALA A 164 0.44 -17.03 4.01
N HIS A 165 1.07 -17.80 3.13
CA HIS A 165 1.71 -19.07 3.45
C HIS A 165 2.83 -18.88 4.50
N ALA A 166 3.78 -17.99 4.24
CA ALA A 166 4.89 -17.70 5.15
C ALA A 166 4.42 -17.09 6.49
N GLY A 167 3.31 -16.36 6.48
CA GLY A 167 2.62 -15.85 7.65
C GLY A 167 2.02 -16.94 8.53
N GLY A 168 1.90 -18.17 8.00
CA GLY A 168 1.33 -19.33 8.69
C GLY A 168 -0.20 -19.38 8.63
N ASN A 169 -0.78 -18.85 7.56
CA ASN A 169 -2.19 -19.06 7.26
C ASN A 169 -2.31 -20.27 6.32
N ASP A 170 -3.32 -21.11 6.56
CA ASP A 170 -3.68 -22.19 5.65
C ASP A 170 -4.42 -21.60 4.44
N LEU A 171 -4.00 -21.98 3.23
CA LEU A 171 -4.55 -21.54 1.95
C LEU A 171 -5.26 -22.68 1.25
#